data_0fadfa9348bf19e75bd2da62806717eb
#
_entry.id   0fadfa9348bf19e75bd2da62806717eb
#
_cell.length_a   1.000
_cell.length_b   1.000
_cell.length_c   1.000
_cell.angle_alpha   90.00
_cell.angle_beta   90.00
_cell.angle_gamma   90.00
#
_symmetry.space_group_name_H-M   'P 1'
#
loop_
_entity.id
_entity.type
_entity.pdbx_description
1 polymer ?
#
loop_
_entity_poly.entity_id
_entity_poly.type
_entity_poly.pdbx_seq_one_letter_code
_entity_poly.pdbx_strand_id
1 'polypeptide(L)'
;MIQIRDNTFETNSSSSHSLIITDFDGKYTPEEMMKGIYLWEDKETRMYESNLEFYRSPFSLLATFESKSRYAIASSQGHLADEVEKIWHKYIPNFNGFKFDMKTEEYDYDKKEWVDLDEPKPIYGGTDDYQIEGWLKSYNVSLEDFLTMRRYMVVCDGDEYREWYHILDSGLVDKSHIIHDSEREVAEEWKRKFAKENEK
;
A
#
# COMPACT_ATOMS: atom_id res chain seq x y z
N MET A 1 1.18 4.61 25.70
CA MET A 1 2.60 4.73 25.25
C MET A 1 2.54 5.45 23.92
N ILE A 2 3.17 6.61 23.78
CA ILE A 2 3.15 7.41 22.53
C ILE A 2 4.34 6.93 21.71
N GLN A 3 4.11 6.38 20.53
CA GLN A 3 5.14 6.14 19.55
C GLN A 3 5.23 7.38 18.65
N ILE A 4 6.41 7.92 18.48
CA ILE A 4 6.68 9.02 17.56
C ILE A 4 7.42 8.40 16.39
N ARG A 5 6.77 8.31 15.23
CA ARG A 5 7.42 8.00 13.96
C ARG A 5 7.71 9.32 13.25
N ASP A 6 8.66 9.33 12.34
CA ASP A 6 9.11 10.56 11.68
C ASP A 6 7.92 11.35 11.13
N ASN A 7 7.61 12.50 11.79
CA ASN A 7 6.53 13.43 11.52
C ASN A 7 5.09 13.01 11.83
N THR A 8 4.83 11.87 12.47
CA THR A 8 3.48 11.50 12.91
C THR A 8 3.42 11.17 14.39
N PHE A 9 2.44 11.74 15.09
CA PHE A 9 2.04 11.30 16.43
C PHE A 9 1.03 10.18 16.24
N GLU A 10 1.46 8.94 16.46
CA GLU A 10 0.55 7.82 16.47
C GLU A 10 -0.01 7.58 17.88
N THR A 11 -1.32 7.60 17.99
CA THR A 11 -2.02 7.00 19.13
C THR A 11 -2.06 5.49 18.91
N ASN A 12 -2.22 4.68 19.96
CA ASN A 12 -2.22 3.20 19.96
C ASN A 12 -3.20 2.50 19.00
N SER A 13 -3.65 3.15 17.95
CA SER A 13 -4.69 2.70 17.04
C SER A 13 -4.37 2.94 15.55
N SER A 14 -3.11 3.18 15.18
CA SER A 14 -2.73 3.37 13.79
C SER A 14 -2.12 2.08 13.22
N SER A 15 -2.63 1.66 12.08
CA SER A 15 -2.00 0.59 11.28
C SER A 15 -0.63 1.04 10.81
N SER A 16 0.32 0.13 10.73
CA SER A 16 1.61 0.40 10.12
C SER A 16 1.75 -0.34 8.81
N HIS A 17 2.33 0.35 7.82
CA HIS A 17 2.64 -0.24 6.54
C HIS A 17 4.14 -0.24 6.33
N SER A 18 4.67 -1.35 5.85
CA SER A 18 6.10 -1.50 5.60
C SER A 18 6.38 -1.95 4.19
N LEU A 19 7.33 -1.30 3.53
CA LEU A 19 7.91 -1.78 2.30
C LEU A 19 8.97 -2.83 2.60
N ILE A 20 8.78 -4.03 2.07
CA ILE A 20 9.74 -5.12 2.10
C ILE A 20 10.43 -5.22 0.75
N ILE A 21 11.75 -5.28 0.74
CA ILE A 21 12.55 -5.57 -0.43
C ILE A 21 13.32 -6.86 -0.18
N THR A 22 13.16 -7.82 -1.09
CA THR A 22 13.87 -9.10 -1.03
C THR A 22 14.94 -9.20 -2.09
N ASP A 23 15.78 -10.22 -2.01
CA ASP A 23 16.79 -10.56 -3.02
C ASP A 23 16.21 -11.35 -4.21
N PHE A 24 14.89 -11.59 -4.25
CA PHE A 24 14.24 -12.23 -5.38
C PHE A 24 14.31 -11.35 -6.62
N ASP A 25 14.97 -11.84 -7.66
CA ASP A 25 15.07 -11.14 -8.94
C ASP A 25 13.97 -11.57 -9.91
N GLY A 26 13.67 -10.68 -10.86
CA GLY A 26 12.77 -10.91 -11.98
C GLY A 26 11.37 -10.38 -11.77
N LYS A 27 10.72 -10.19 -12.90
CA LYS A 27 9.32 -9.78 -12.98
C LYS A 27 8.40 -10.99 -12.81
N TYR A 28 7.16 -10.74 -12.44
CA TYR A 28 6.12 -11.75 -12.54
C TYR A 28 5.97 -12.23 -13.98
N THR A 29 5.67 -13.52 -14.14
CA THR A 29 5.23 -14.05 -15.44
C THR A 29 3.85 -13.49 -15.79
N PRO A 30 3.45 -13.52 -17.07
CA PRO A 30 2.09 -13.09 -17.45
C PRO A 30 0.98 -13.81 -16.67
N GLU A 31 1.18 -15.09 -16.37
CA GLU A 31 0.24 -15.88 -15.57
C GLU A 31 0.16 -15.43 -14.13
N GLU A 32 1.31 -15.11 -13.52
CA GLU A 32 1.36 -14.59 -12.16
C GLU A 32 0.76 -13.18 -12.05
N MET A 33 0.93 -12.34 -13.08
CA MET A 33 0.31 -11.03 -13.12
C MET A 33 -1.22 -11.09 -13.16
N MET A 34 -1.78 -12.15 -13.75
CA MET A 34 -3.24 -12.37 -13.78
C MET A 34 -3.82 -12.86 -12.44
N LYS A 35 -3.01 -13.22 -11.47
CA LYS A 35 -3.52 -13.70 -10.17
C LYS A 35 -4.28 -12.60 -9.44
N GLY A 36 -5.51 -12.91 -9.06
CA GLY A 36 -6.40 -11.98 -8.35
C GLY A 36 -7.15 -11.02 -9.27
N ILE A 37 -6.79 -10.95 -10.56
CA ILE A 37 -7.46 -10.07 -11.52
C ILE A 37 -8.70 -10.73 -12.08
N TYR A 38 -9.82 -10.03 -11.97
CA TYR A 38 -11.07 -10.39 -12.62
C TYR A 38 -11.45 -9.33 -13.65
N LEU A 39 -11.53 -9.72 -14.91
CA LEU A 39 -12.03 -8.87 -16.00
C LEU A 39 -13.50 -9.19 -16.25
N TRP A 40 -14.37 -8.20 -16.17
CA TRP A 40 -15.78 -8.32 -16.52
C TRP A 40 -15.96 -8.47 -18.05
N GLU A 41 -17.19 -8.66 -18.52
CA GLU A 41 -17.49 -8.83 -19.95
C GLU A 41 -17.00 -7.65 -20.80
N ASP A 42 -17.09 -6.43 -20.27
CA ASP A 42 -16.59 -5.19 -20.85
C ASP A 42 -15.05 -5.04 -20.78
N LYS A 43 -14.37 -6.05 -20.24
CA LYS A 43 -12.90 -6.07 -20.03
C LYS A 43 -12.40 -5.04 -19.02
N GLU A 44 -13.27 -4.43 -18.24
CA GLU A 44 -12.91 -3.56 -17.13
C GLU A 44 -12.68 -4.37 -15.84
N THR A 45 -11.89 -3.81 -14.96
CA THR A 45 -11.75 -4.29 -13.57
C THR A 45 -12.44 -3.33 -12.62
N ARG A 46 -13.31 -3.87 -11.76
CA ARG A 46 -14.01 -3.09 -10.75
C ARG A 46 -13.10 -2.82 -9.55
N MET A 47 -12.92 -1.54 -9.23
CA MET A 47 -12.19 -1.06 -8.08
C MET A 47 -13.20 -0.61 -7.01
N TYR A 48 -13.77 -1.61 -6.28
CA TYR A 48 -14.68 -1.32 -5.19
C TYR A 48 -13.95 -0.64 -4.03
N GLU A 49 -14.61 0.30 -3.37
CA GLU A 49 -14.07 0.98 -2.19
C GLU A 49 -13.53 -0.02 -1.17
N SER A 50 -14.28 -1.07 -0.84
CA SER A 50 -13.87 -2.12 0.09
C SER A 50 -12.61 -2.87 -0.30
N ASN A 51 -12.20 -2.82 -1.57
CA ASN A 51 -10.97 -3.45 -2.08
C ASN A 51 -9.77 -2.47 -2.11
N LEU A 52 -10.03 -1.21 -1.81
CA LEU A 52 -9.05 -0.13 -1.77
C LEU A 52 -8.84 0.41 -0.35
N GLU A 53 -9.45 -0.24 0.64
CA GLU A 53 -9.28 0.09 2.05
C GLU A 53 -8.14 -0.72 2.66
N PHE A 54 -7.12 -0.01 3.12
CA PHE A 54 -5.94 -0.56 3.80
C PHE A 54 -5.76 0.11 5.16
N TYR A 55 -6.86 0.25 5.88
CA TYR A 55 -6.87 0.77 7.25
C TYR A 55 -6.55 -0.35 8.26
N ARG A 56 -7.06 -0.24 9.44
CA ARG A 56 -6.92 -1.11 10.62
C ARG A 56 -7.34 -2.56 10.45
N SER A 57 -7.32 -3.07 9.26
CA SER A 57 -7.75 -4.44 8.98
C SER A 57 -6.72 -5.47 9.41
N PRO A 58 -7.13 -6.72 9.50
CA PRO A 58 -6.20 -7.78 9.79
C PRO A 58 -5.06 -7.74 8.77
N PHE A 59 -3.91 -8.14 9.23
CA PHE A 59 -2.68 -8.24 8.49
C PHE A 59 -2.86 -8.70 7.04
N SER A 60 -2.22 -7.98 6.14
CA SER A 60 -2.18 -8.31 4.72
C SER A 60 -0.76 -8.25 4.17
N LEU A 61 -0.36 -9.30 3.47
CA LEU A 61 0.85 -9.32 2.67
C LEU A 61 0.49 -9.06 1.19
N LEU A 62 0.87 -7.90 0.69
CA LEU A 62 0.60 -7.47 -0.69
C LEU A 62 1.80 -7.81 -1.57
N ALA A 63 1.75 -9.00 -2.16
CA ALA A 63 2.84 -9.59 -2.94
C ALA A 63 2.41 -10.03 -4.34
N THR A 64 1.27 -9.54 -4.84
CA THR A 64 0.83 -9.79 -6.22
C THR A 64 0.80 -8.48 -7.00
N PHE A 65 0.84 -8.57 -8.33
CA PHE A 65 0.69 -7.40 -9.20
C PHE A 65 -0.60 -6.64 -8.89
N GLU A 66 -1.71 -7.37 -8.72
CA GLU A 66 -3.02 -6.80 -8.43
C GLU A 66 -3.07 -6.12 -7.06
N SER A 67 -2.66 -6.81 -6.00
CA SER A 67 -2.73 -6.25 -4.65
C SER A 67 -1.84 -5.02 -4.47
N LYS A 68 -0.65 -5.02 -5.06
CA LYS A 68 0.24 -3.85 -5.08
C LYS A 68 -0.34 -2.68 -5.88
N SER A 69 -1.06 -2.97 -6.98
CA SER A 69 -1.74 -1.94 -7.77
C SER A 69 -2.85 -1.25 -6.97
N ARG A 70 -3.69 -2.02 -6.28
CA ARG A 70 -4.72 -1.46 -5.40
C ARG A 70 -4.13 -0.62 -4.28
N TYR A 71 -3.09 -1.12 -3.65
CA TYR A 71 -2.38 -0.38 -2.60
C TYR A 71 -1.78 0.92 -3.13
N ALA A 72 -1.15 0.91 -4.31
CA ALA A 72 -0.58 2.11 -4.90
C ALA A 72 -1.64 3.19 -5.19
N ILE A 73 -2.82 2.78 -5.68
CA ILE A 73 -3.95 3.70 -5.90
C ILE A 73 -4.44 4.28 -4.57
N ALA A 74 -4.70 3.44 -3.57
CA ALA A 74 -5.22 3.87 -2.28
C ALA A 74 -4.20 4.74 -1.50
N SER A 75 -2.95 4.29 -1.40
CA SER A 75 -1.89 4.98 -0.66
C SER A 75 -1.42 6.29 -1.32
N SER A 76 -1.76 6.52 -2.60
CA SER A 76 -1.56 7.80 -3.28
C SER A 76 -2.83 8.66 -3.36
N GLN A 77 -3.92 8.26 -2.71
CA GLN A 77 -5.23 8.95 -2.86
C GLN A 77 -5.67 9.11 -4.32
N GLY A 78 -5.36 8.13 -5.15
CA GLY A 78 -5.68 8.12 -6.57
C GLY A 78 -4.69 8.87 -7.47
N HIS A 79 -3.69 9.58 -6.94
CA HIS A 79 -2.72 10.30 -7.79
C HIS A 79 -1.98 9.39 -8.78
N LEU A 80 -1.77 8.14 -8.41
CA LEU A 80 -1.12 7.14 -9.26
C LEU A 80 -2.10 6.29 -10.09
N ALA A 81 -3.41 6.53 -10.00
CA ALA A 81 -4.42 5.68 -10.67
C ALA A 81 -4.19 5.58 -12.18
N ASP A 82 -4.00 6.71 -12.84
CA ASP A 82 -3.77 6.76 -14.30
C ASP A 82 -2.46 6.07 -14.71
N GLU A 83 -1.42 6.16 -13.88
CA GLU A 83 -0.15 5.50 -14.17
C GLU A 83 -0.24 4.00 -13.95
N VAL A 84 -0.91 3.56 -12.89
CA VAL A 84 -1.23 2.14 -12.66
C VAL A 84 -2.03 1.58 -13.82
N GLU A 85 -3.06 2.30 -14.30
CA GLU A 85 -3.89 1.87 -15.43
C GLU A 85 -3.07 1.71 -16.72
N LYS A 86 -2.16 2.64 -17.03
CA LYS A 86 -1.21 2.51 -18.16
C LYS A 86 -0.33 1.27 -18.05
N ILE A 87 0.14 0.95 -16.83
CA ILE A 87 0.93 -0.25 -16.60
C ILE A 87 0.06 -1.51 -16.81
N TRP A 88 -1.20 -1.51 -16.36
CA TRP A 88 -2.12 -2.61 -16.60
C TRP A 88 -2.38 -2.84 -18.09
N HIS A 89 -2.60 -1.77 -18.87
CA HIS A 89 -2.72 -1.90 -20.34
C HIS A 89 -1.49 -2.54 -21.00
N LYS A 90 -0.31 -2.35 -20.41
CA LYS A 90 0.93 -2.95 -20.95
C LYS A 90 1.05 -4.45 -20.65
N TYR A 91 0.52 -4.91 -19.50
CA TYR A 91 0.80 -6.26 -19.01
C TYR A 91 -0.44 -7.18 -18.96
N ILE A 92 -1.64 -6.64 -18.89
CA ILE A 92 -2.87 -7.43 -18.77
C ILE A 92 -3.58 -7.49 -20.12
N PRO A 93 -3.68 -8.71 -20.73
CA PRO A 93 -4.31 -8.86 -22.03
C PRO A 93 -5.79 -8.46 -22.00
N ASN A 94 -6.20 -7.69 -23.01
CA ASN A 94 -7.57 -7.21 -23.20
C ASN A 94 -8.13 -6.34 -22.05
N PHE A 95 -7.31 -5.82 -21.18
CA PHE A 95 -7.75 -4.87 -20.17
C PHE A 95 -8.23 -3.56 -20.83
N ASN A 96 -9.39 -3.07 -20.42
CA ASN A 96 -10.04 -1.89 -21.00
C ASN A 96 -10.08 -0.69 -20.04
N GLY A 97 -9.81 -0.89 -18.76
CA GLY A 97 -9.74 0.20 -17.78
C GLY A 97 -10.23 -0.20 -16.39
N PHE A 98 -10.05 0.71 -15.46
CA PHE A 98 -10.61 0.61 -14.12
C PHE A 98 -11.97 1.27 -14.04
N LYS A 99 -12.86 0.67 -13.27
CA LYS A 99 -14.14 1.25 -12.91
C LYS A 99 -14.25 1.37 -11.41
N PHE A 100 -14.17 2.58 -10.93
CA PHE A 100 -14.23 2.90 -9.50
C PHE A 100 -15.67 3.06 -9.03
N ASP A 101 -15.91 2.80 -7.75
CA ASP A 101 -17.09 3.31 -7.07
C ASP A 101 -17.05 4.83 -7.08
N MET A 102 -18.22 5.46 -7.09
CA MET A 102 -18.35 6.91 -7.23
C MET A 102 -19.07 7.49 -6.02
N LYS A 103 -18.51 8.56 -5.45
CA LYS A 103 -19.22 9.37 -4.45
C LYS A 103 -19.95 10.53 -5.12
N THR A 104 -21.16 10.79 -4.64
CA THR A 104 -22.02 11.89 -5.09
C THR A 104 -22.16 13.00 -4.07
N GLU A 105 -21.69 12.76 -2.87
CA GLU A 105 -21.74 13.70 -1.73
C GLU A 105 -20.38 13.74 -1.02
N GLU A 106 -20.09 14.86 -0.38
CA GLU A 106 -18.96 14.96 0.53
C GLU A 106 -19.33 15.77 1.77
N TYR A 107 -18.63 15.50 2.88
CA TYR A 107 -18.89 16.21 4.13
C TYR A 107 -18.19 17.56 4.13
N ASP A 108 -18.98 18.65 4.21
CA ASP A 108 -18.48 20.01 4.37
C ASP A 108 -18.21 20.28 5.86
N TYR A 109 -16.94 20.31 6.24
CA TYR A 109 -16.53 20.51 7.63
C TYR A 109 -16.84 21.92 8.16
N ASP A 110 -16.94 22.92 7.29
CA ASP A 110 -17.27 24.29 7.68
C ASP A 110 -18.76 24.44 7.98
N LYS A 111 -19.61 23.84 7.15
CA LYS A 111 -21.04 23.82 7.33
C LYS A 111 -21.54 22.71 8.27
N LYS A 112 -20.69 21.68 8.51
CA LYS A 112 -21.01 20.48 9.29
C LYS A 112 -22.21 19.69 8.73
N GLU A 113 -22.29 19.58 7.42
CA GLU A 113 -23.34 18.86 6.71
C GLU A 113 -22.79 18.14 5.48
N TRP A 114 -23.54 17.13 4.98
CA TRP A 114 -23.27 16.50 3.70
C TRP A 114 -23.80 17.40 2.58
N VAL A 115 -22.98 17.62 1.57
CA VAL A 115 -23.31 18.41 0.39
C VAL A 115 -23.17 17.58 -0.87
N ASP A 116 -24.13 17.72 -1.79
CA ASP A 116 -24.07 17.08 -3.09
C ASP A 116 -22.89 17.64 -3.90
N LEU A 117 -22.19 16.76 -4.59
CA LEU A 117 -21.16 17.14 -5.54
C LEU A 117 -21.80 17.52 -6.88
N ASP A 118 -21.28 18.55 -7.53
CA ASP A 118 -21.71 18.94 -8.89
C ASP A 118 -21.51 17.80 -9.90
N GLU A 119 -20.42 17.02 -9.73
CA GLU A 119 -20.13 15.83 -10.52
C GLU A 119 -19.67 14.69 -9.59
N PRO A 120 -20.09 13.41 -9.84
CA PRO A 120 -19.58 12.28 -9.10
C PRO A 120 -18.07 12.15 -9.21
N LYS A 121 -17.40 11.85 -8.09
CA LYS A 121 -15.94 11.64 -8.03
C LYS A 121 -15.62 10.19 -7.73
N PRO A 122 -14.55 9.61 -8.33
CA PRO A 122 -14.14 8.25 -8.01
C PRO A 122 -13.68 8.13 -6.54
N ILE A 123 -14.00 6.99 -5.94
CA ILE A 123 -13.53 6.63 -4.60
C ILE A 123 -12.26 5.82 -4.78
N TYR A 124 -11.15 6.35 -4.29
CA TYR A 124 -9.84 5.67 -4.34
C TYR A 124 -9.51 4.90 -3.07
N GLY A 125 -10.51 4.73 -2.18
CA GLY A 125 -10.29 4.11 -0.88
C GLY A 125 -9.37 4.95 0.01
N GLY A 126 -8.56 4.28 0.78
CA GLY A 126 -7.62 4.97 1.66
C GLY A 126 -6.76 4.03 2.48
N THR A 127 -5.82 4.63 3.16
CA THR A 127 -4.92 3.97 4.11
C THR A 127 -4.57 4.98 5.19
N ASP A 128 -4.20 4.50 6.37
CA ASP A 128 -3.69 5.38 7.43
C ASP A 128 -2.29 5.93 7.07
N ASP A 129 -1.60 5.28 6.15
CA ASP A 129 -0.24 5.62 5.71
C ASP A 129 -0.17 5.92 4.20
N TYR A 130 -0.01 7.19 3.84
CA TYR A 130 0.16 7.64 2.45
C TYR A 130 1.64 7.65 2.04
N GLN A 131 2.30 6.49 2.08
CA GLN A 131 3.76 6.40 1.98
C GLN A 131 4.29 5.96 0.61
N ILE A 132 3.47 5.45 -0.28
CA ILE A 132 3.95 4.83 -1.53
C ILE A 132 4.85 5.75 -2.36
N GLU A 133 4.47 7.01 -2.58
CA GLU A 133 5.26 7.96 -3.37
C GLU A 133 6.60 8.28 -2.69
N GLY A 134 6.58 8.37 -1.35
CA GLY A 134 7.79 8.54 -0.53
C GLY A 134 8.74 7.36 -0.68
N TRP A 135 8.24 6.13 -0.64
CA TRP A 135 9.05 4.93 -0.82
C TRP A 135 9.64 4.84 -2.23
N LEU A 136 8.82 5.01 -3.27
CA LEU A 136 9.29 4.98 -4.65
C LEU A 136 10.44 5.96 -4.86
N LYS A 137 10.33 7.17 -4.32
CA LYS A 137 11.36 8.20 -4.40
C LYS A 137 12.60 7.84 -3.58
N SER A 138 12.42 7.42 -2.33
CA SER A 138 13.54 7.16 -1.39
C SER A 138 14.40 5.99 -1.81
N TYR A 139 13.78 4.97 -2.39
CA TYR A 139 14.49 3.77 -2.86
C TYR A 139 14.80 3.80 -4.35
N ASN A 140 14.50 4.91 -5.05
CA ASN A 140 14.70 5.08 -6.50
C ASN A 140 14.09 3.93 -7.31
N VAL A 141 12.86 3.56 -6.97
CA VAL A 141 12.08 2.50 -7.62
C VAL A 141 11.01 3.12 -8.49
N SER A 142 10.90 2.68 -9.75
CA SER A 142 9.79 3.09 -10.60
C SER A 142 8.49 2.40 -10.14
N LEU A 143 7.33 3.05 -10.36
CA LEU A 143 6.04 2.42 -10.08
C LEU A 143 5.90 1.10 -10.85
N GLU A 144 6.35 1.05 -12.11
CA GLU A 144 6.33 -0.17 -12.92
C GLU A 144 7.14 -1.30 -12.27
N ASP A 145 8.36 -1.03 -11.80
CA ASP A 145 9.17 -2.04 -11.15
C ASP A 145 8.56 -2.49 -9.82
N PHE A 146 8.06 -1.55 -9.02
CA PHE A 146 7.33 -1.89 -7.79
C PHE A 146 6.18 -2.86 -8.05
N LEU A 147 5.36 -2.60 -9.07
CA LEU A 147 4.22 -3.44 -9.40
C LEU A 147 4.62 -4.79 -10.00
N THR A 148 5.62 -4.80 -10.89
CA THR A 148 5.93 -5.97 -11.73
C THR A 148 7.00 -6.89 -11.18
N MET A 149 7.88 -6.42 -10.28
CA MET A 149 8.97 -7.23 -9.74
C MET A 149 8.55 -7.95 -8.46
N ARG A 150 8.98 -9.22 -8.33
CA ARG A 150 8.70 -10.08 -7.17
C ARG A 150 9.36 -9.59 -5.88
N ARG A 151 10.46 -8.85 -6.00
CA ARG A 151 11.26 -8.40 -4.87
C ARG A 151 10.57 -7.38 -3.97
N TYR A 152 9.55 -6.69 -4.45
CA TYR A 152 8.82 -5.68 -3.71
C TYR A 152 7.49 -6.22 -3.20
N MET A 153 7.25 -6.05 -1.90
CA MET A 153 5.99 -6.36 -1.23
C MET A 153 5.66 -5.28 -0.24
N VAL A 154 4.39 -5.17 0.10
CA VAL A 154 3.94 -4.32 1.21
C VAL A 154 3.32 -5.20 2.27
N VAL A 155 3.66 -4.92 3.49
CA VAL A 155 2.99 -5.49 4.63
C VAL A 155 2.13 -4.41 5.26
N CYS A 156 0.84 -4.68 5.36
CA CYS A 156 -0.09 -3.88 6.12
C CYS A 156 -0.32 -4.58 7.44
N ASP A 157 0.10 -3.97 8.54
CA ASP A 157 -0.12 -4.47 9.89
C ASP A 157 -1.31 -3.74 10.51
N GLY A 158 -2.10 -4.46 11.28
CA GLY A 158 -3.18 -3.89 12.07
C GLY A 158 -2.68 -3.24 13.35
N ASP A 159 -3.63 -2.81 14.20
CA ASP A 159 -3.37 -2.11 15.48
C ASP A 159 -2.50 -2.87 16.49
N GLU A 160 -2.20 -4.13 16.25
CA GLU A 160 -1.47 -4.97 17.21
C GLU A 160 -0.04 -5.24 16.75
N TYR A 161 0.88 -4.42 17.23
CA TYR A 161 2.34 -4.51 17.09
C TYR A 161 2.97 -5.92 17.19
N ARG A 162 2.22 -6.91 17.65
CA ARG A 162 2.63 -8.30 17.77
C ARG A 162 2.47 -9.09 16.47
N GLU A 163 1.56 -8.71 15.59
CA GLU A 163 1.26 -9.48 14.38
C GLU A 163 2.41 -9.41 13.38
N TRP A 164 3.07 -8.26 13.25
CA TRP A 164 4.27 -8.10 12.41
C TRP A 164 5.35 -9.14 12.69
N TYR A 165 5.71 -9.31 13.95
CA TYR A 165 6.68 -10.34 14.34
C TYR A 165 6.15 -11.74 14.07
N HIS A 166 4.87 -12.00 14.29
CA HIS A 166 4.26 -13.31 14.06
C HIS A 166 4.28 -13.68 12.57
N ILE A 167 4.20 -12.74 11.66
CA ILE A 167 4.21 -13.02 10.23
C ILE A 167 5.63 -13.28 9.73
N LEU A 168 6.58 -12.48 10.19
CA LEU A 168 7.98 -12.80 9.96
C LEU A 168 8.35 -14.15 10.60
N ASP A 169 7.71 -14.53 11.71
CA ASP A 169 7.93 -15.80 12.40
C ASP A 169 7.08 -16.94 11.84
N SER A 170 6.00 -16.65 11.13
CA SER A 170 5.10 -17.65 10.52
C SER A 170 5.70 -18.41 9.33
N GLY A 171 6.84 -17.93 8.80
CA GLY A 171 7.44 -18.49 7.59
C GLY A 171 6.73 -18.13 6.28
N LEU A 172 5.72 -17.25 6.32
CA LEU A 172 5.06 -16.72 5.12
C LEU A 172 6.00 -15.85 4.28
N VAL A 173 6.95 -15.20 4.94
CA VAL A 173 8.06 -14.48 4.30
C VAL A 173 9.35 -15.10 4.81
N ASP A 174 10.18 -15.61 3.91
CA ASP A 174 11.51 -16.12 4.28
C ASP A 174 12.43 -14.95 4.64
N LYS A 175 12.68 -14.79 5.93
CA LYS A 175 13.53 -13.71 6.47
C LYS A 175 14.93 -13.69 5.88
N SER A 176 15.45 -14.85 5.43
CA SER A 176 16.78 -14.94 4.85
C SER A 176 16.91 -14.20 3.53
N HIS A 177 15.78 -13.96 2.86
CA HIS A 177 15.70 -13.23 1.59
C HIS A 177 15.34 -11.74 1.73
N ILE A 178 15.03 -11.27 2.95
CA ILE A 178 14.72 -9.85 3.17
C ILE A 178 16.03 -9.06 3.25
N ILE A 179 16.24 -8.14 2.31
CA ILE A 179 17.38 -7.23 2.29
C ILE A 179 17.04 -5.83 2.82
N HIS A 180 15.76 -5.50 2.88
CA HIS A 180 15.26 -4.23 3.42
C HIS A 180 13.86 -4.40 4.01
N ASP A 181 13.62 -3.70 5.11
CA ASP A 181 12.35 -3.59 5.81
C ASP A 181 12.26 -2.18 6.40
N SER A 182 11.37 -1.36 5.86
CA SER A 182 11.28 0.06 6.22
C SER A 182 10.94 0.29 7.70
N GLU A 183 10.13 -0.59 8.30
CA GLU A 183 9.81 -0.52 9.74
C GLU A 183 11.00 -0.85 10.62
N ARG A 184 11.76 -1.87 10.27
CA ARG A 184 12.94 -2.27 11.02
C ARG A 184 14.02 -1.19 11.03
N GLU A 185 14.23 -0.52 9.90
CA GLU A 185 15.21 0.57 9.80
C GLU A 185 14.85 1.74 10.71
N VAL A 186 13.58 2.14 10.73
CA VAL A 186 13.09 3.19 11.63
C VAL A 186 13.31 2.79 13.09
N ALA A 187 12.95 1.57 13.47
CA ALA A 187 13.12 1.10 14.84
C ALA A 187 14.61 1.05 15.28
N GLU A 188 15.53 0.69 14.40
CA GLU A 188 16.96 0.69 14.69
C GLU A 188 17.56 2.10 14.75
N GLU A 189 17.09 3.02 13.93
CA GLU A 189 17.50 4.43 13.99
C GLU A 189 17.08 5.06 15.31
N TRP A 190 15.86 4.81 15.77
CA TRP A 190 15.36 5.22 17.07
C TRP A 190 16.23 4.68 18.21
N LYS A 191 16.53 3.38 18.19
CA LYS A 191 17.41 2.78 19.22
C LYS A 191 18.76 3.46 19.27
N ARG A 192 19.34 3.82 18.11
CA ARG A 192 20.63 4.56 18.04
C ARG A 192 20.51 5.99 18.57
N LYS A 193 19.42 6.69 18.28
CA LYS A 193 19.17 8.06 18.82
C LYS A 193 19.05 8.02 20.34
N PHE A 194 18.22 7.14 20.90
CA PHE A 194 18.03 7.03 22.34
C PHE A 194 19.28 6.56 23.09
N ALA A 195 20.08 5.67 22.52
CA ALA A 195 21.35 5.26 23.12
C ALA A 195 22.29 6.46 23.28
N LYS A 196 22.41 7.34 22.27
CA LYS A 196 23.24 8.55 22.30
C LYS A 196 22.73 9.61 23.27
N GLU A 197 21.43 9.69 23.56
CA GLU A 197 20.86 10.64 24.51
C GLU A 197 21.09 10.20 25.96
N ASN A 198 21.14 8.91 26.22
CA ASN A 198 21.39 8.36 27.56
C ASN A 198 22.88 8.26 27.94
N GLU A 199 23.81 8.51 27.00
CA GLU A 199 25.25 8.59 27.23
C GLU A 199 25.75 10.01 27.57
N LYS A 200 24.85 11.01 27.60
CA LYS A 200 25.09 12.40 28.00
C LYS A 200 24.58 12.69 29.41
#